data_9f22dc9e1c190b2b21a996afef8f177e
#
_entry.id   9f22dc9e1c190b2b21a996afef8f177e
#
_cell.length_a   1.000
_cell.length_b   1.000
_cell.length_c   1.000
_cell.angle_alpha   90.00
_cell.angle_beta   90.00
_cell.angle_gamma   90.00
#
_symmetry.space_group_name_H-M   'P 1'
#
loop_
_entity.id
_entity.type
_entity.pdbx_description
1 polymer ?
#
loop_
_entity_poly.entity_id
_entity_poly.type
_entity_poly.pdbx_seq_one_letter_code
_entity_poly.pdbx_strand_id
1 'polypeptide(L)'
;MRPHVCTARDFAHPGSGPVTLRFTEAMARFTPALPLAVGLSGGADSTALLWACAERWPGQVRAIHVHHGLQSAADDFERHCEALCARLQVPLVVQRVDARPVPGQSPEDAARAARYKAFWAATHASQAQPAIQSIALAQHADDQVETLLLALSRGAGVAGLAAMPDHWQRHGLDWHRPLLRVAGAELRAWLQARGERWVEDPSNQDERYTRNRIRARLLPVLEAAFPAFRDTFPRSAGHAAQASELLLEVAQQDLETVGLPPRLSALQALSRVRQANVLRHWLRQAHQTTPTAAQLGELLSQIAACTTRGHRIHIKVGRGLVVREGVLLRWYNP
;
A
#
# COMPACT_ATOMS: atom_id res chain seq x y z
N MET A 1 34.16 16.34 -4.54
CA MET A 1 33.63 16.19 -3.19
C MET A 1 32.91 14.83 -3.16
N ARG A 2 33.38 13.87 -2.37
CA ARG A 2 32.72 12.57 -2.23
C ARG A 2 31.49 12.74 -1.32
N PRO A 3 30.34 12.16 -1.60
CA PRO A 3 29.20 12.22 -0.70
C PRO A 3 29.56 11.50 0.62
N HIS A 4 29.38 12.18 1.74
CA HIS A 4 29.50 11.59 3.07
C HIS A 4 28.45 10.50 3.20
N VAL A 5 28.87 9.24 3.31
CA VAL A 5 28.01 8.12 3.66
C VAL A 5 27.72 8.28 5.16
N CYS A 6 26.53 8.75 5.49
CA CYS A 6 26.05 8.85 6.85
C CYS A 6 25.97 7.44 7.46
N THR A 7 26.73 7.17 8.50
CA THR A 7 26.76 5.86 9.17
C THR A 7 25.69 5.80 10.26
N ALA A 8 25.31 4.60 10.71
CA ALA A 8 24.32 4.39 11.79
C ALA A 8 24.68 5.13 13.09
N ARG A 9 25.94 5.55 13.28
CA ARG A 9 26.41 6.35 14.42
C ARG A 9 25.93 7.81 14.37
N ASP A 10 25.61 8.35 13.21
CA ASP A 10 25.22 9.76 13.06
C ASP A 10 23.79 10.03 13.54
N PHE A 11 23.01 8.97 13.82
CA PHE A 11 21.64 9.06 14.36
C PHE A 11 21.54 8.72 15.86
N ALA A 12 22.64 8.31 16.48
CA ALA A 12 22.66 7.98 17.90
C ALA A 12 22.78 9.25 18.75
N HIS A 13 21.64 9.84 19.13
CA HIS A 13 21.64 10.78 20.26
C HIS A 13 21.95 10.05 21.57
N PRO A 14 22.69 10.66 22.50
CA PRO A 14 22.91 10.12 23.84
C PRO A 14 21.55 10.01 24.55
N GLY A 15 20.98 8.79 24.62
CA GLY A 15 19.65 8.48 25.17
C GLY A 15 18.85 7.49 24.35
N SER A 16 19.31 7.07 23.16
CA SER A 16 18.65 5.99 22.40
C SER A 16 18.93 4.64 23.06
N GLY A 17 18.00 4.18 23.90
CA GLY A 17 17.98 2.82 24.42
C GLY A 17 17.74 1.79 23.31
N PRO A 18 17.87 0.48 23.59
CA PRO A 18 17.71 -0.60 22.62
C PRO A 18 16.33 -0.59 21.89
N VAL A 19 15.33 0.10 22.44
CA VAL A 19 13.96 0.20 21.91
C VAL A 19 13.86 1.02 20.62
N THR A 20 14.84 1.87 20.30
CA THR A 20 14.78 2.73 19.09
C THR A 20 15.75 2.30 17.98
N LEU A 21 16.43 1.18 18.16
CA LEU A 21 17.49 0.72 17.26
C LEU A 21 16.95 0.40 15.86
N ARG A 22 15.81 -0.28 15.78
CA ARG A 22 15.21 -0.66 14.48
C ARG A 22 14.75 0.54 13.65
N PHE A 23 14.20 1.57 14.32
CA PHE A 23 13.84 2.80 13.62
C PHE A 23 15.09 3.49 13.05
N THR A 24 16.13 3.64 13.84
CA THR A 24 17.41 4.22 13.41
C THR A 24 18.02 3.45 12.25
N GLU A 25 18.02 2.11 12.31
CA GLU A 25 18.50 1.26 11.23
C GLU A 25 17.63 1.36 9.96
N ALA A 26 16.31 1.43 10.10
CA ALA A 26 15.39 1.59 8.98
C ALA A 26 15.66 2.91 8.25
N MET A 27 15.83 4.00 9.01
CA MET A 27 16.16 5.30 8.45
C MET A 27 17.57 5.34 7.83
N ALA A 28 18.55 4.63 8.39
CA ALA A 28 19.89 4.52 7.80
C ALA A 28 19.89 3.81 6.45
N ARG A 29 19.03 2.80 6.28
CA ARG A 29 18.86 2.04 5.01
C ARG A 29 17.98 2.74 3.98
N PHE A 30 17.17 3.69 4.41
CA PHE A 30 16.25 4.40 3.52
C PHE A 30 17.01 5.40 2.64
N THR A 31 17.00 5.19 1.33
CA THR A 31 17.74 6.00 0.32
C THR A 31 16.79 6.39 -0.83
N PRO A 32 15.86 7.35 -0.57
CA PRO A 32 14.91 7.80 -1.60
C PRO A 32 15.60 8.68 -2.65
N ALA A 33 14.98 8.79 -3.82
CA ALA A 33 15.27 9.86 -4.75
C ALA A 33 14.81 11.21 -4.15
N LEU A 34 15.66 12.23 -4.25
CA LEU A 34 15.40 13.56 -3.69
C LEU A 34 15.03 14.56 -4.80
N PRO A 35 14.18 15.55 -4.52
CA PRO A 35 13.50 15.85 -3.25
C PRO A 35 12.41 14.83 -2.88
N LEU A 36 12.31 14.58 -1.57
CA LEU A 36 11.35 13.65 -0.96
C LEU A 36 10.13 14.39 -0.43
N ALA A 37 8.92 13.89 -0.69
CA ALA A 37 7.73 14.28 0.05
C ALA A 37 7.40 13.25 1.13
N VAL A 38 7.00 13.71 2.32
CA VAL A 38 6.53 12.86 3.42
C VAL A 38 5.05 13.11 3.65
N GLY A 39 4.26 12.05 3.63
CA GLY A 39 2.85 12.11 4.01
C GLY A 39 2.70 12.35 5.51
N LEU A 40 2.21 13.52 5.90
CA LEU A 40 2.09 13.96 7.29
C LEU A 40 0.63 13.98 7.72
N SER A 41 0.24 13.10 8.65
CA SER A 41 -1.10 13.12 9.25
C SER A 41 -1.17 13.90 10.57
N GLY A 42 -0.04 14.20 11.19
CA GLY A 42 0.07 14.77 12.54
C GLY A 42 0.13 13.72 13.66
N GLY A 43 -0.14 12.45 13.37
CA GLY A 43 0.03 11.34 14.30
C GLY A 43 1.50 10.95 14.50
N ALA A 44 1.77 10.13 15.54
CA ALA A 44 3.13 9.76 15.95
C ALA A 44 4.00 9.25 14.80
N ASP A 45 3.48 8.30 14.02
CA ASP A 45 4.28 7.59 13.01
C ASP A 45 4.75 8.53 11.89
N SER A 46 3.84 9.37 11.38
CA SER A 46 4.16 10.36 10.34
C SER A 46 5.05 11.49 10.85
N THR A 47 4.89 11.87 12.12
CA THR A 47 5.75 12.86 12.79
C THR A 47 7.17 12.33 12.92
N ALA A 48 7.35 11.06 13.37
CA ALA A 48 8.66 10.44 13.49
C ALA A 48 9.37 10.34 12.12
N LEU A 49 8.64 9.92 11.08
CA LEU A 49 9.19 9.84 9.72
C LEU A 49 9.63 11.21 9.20
N LEU A 50 8.75 12.23 9.32
CA LEU A 50 9.08 13.58 8.86
C LEU A 50 10.31 14.14 9.58
N TRP A 51 10.36 14.01 10.89
CA TRP A 51 11.49 14.45 11.72
C TRP A 51 12.81 13.84 11.23
N ALA A 52 12.86 12.51 11.16
CA ALA A 52 14.06 11.78 10.74
C ALA A 52 14.48 12.11 9.30
N CYS A 53 13.51 12.32 8.39
CA CYS A 53 13.81 12.76 7.03
C CYS A 53 14.36 14.20 6.97
N ALA A 54 13.78 15.13 7.74
CA ALA A 54 14.22 16.52 7.79
C ALA A 54 15.64 16.66 8.35
N GLU A 55 15.98 15.91 9.40
CA GLU A 55 17.34 15.84 9.94
C GLU A 55 18.34 15.29 8.92
N ARG A 56 17.94 14.24 8.17
CA ARG A 56 18.85 13.54 7.26
C ARG A 56 19.08 14.28 5.95
N TRP A 57 18.08 14.96 5.43
CA TRP A 57 18.12 15.67 4.14
C TRP A 57 17.62 17.11 4.25
N PRO A 58 18.35 17.99 4.94
CA PRO A 58 17.94 19.38 5.13
C PRO A 58 17.67 20.08 3.79
N GLY A 59 16.54 20.78 3.69
CA GLY A 59 16.12 21.48 2.48
C GLY A 59 15.63 20.61 1.32
N GLN A 60 15.75 19.28 1.43
CA GLN A 60 15.33 18.33 0.38
C GLN A 60 14.02 17.59 0.72
N VAL A 61 13.40 17.90 1.85
CA VAL A 61 12.16 17.28 2.32
C VAL A 61 11.00 18.27 2.24
N ARG A 62 9.83 17.78 1.86
CA ARG A 62 8.57 18.51 1.90
C ARG A 62 7.54 17.66 2.65
N ALA A 63 6.58 18.29 3.31
CA ALA A 63 5.47 17.60 3.93
C ALA A 63 4.19 17.77 3.10
N ILE A 64 3.37 16.72 3.01
CA ILE A 64 2.04 16.79 2.40
C ILE A 64 1.04 16.34 3.45
N HIS A 65 0.14 17.24 3.86
CA HIS A 65 -0.98 16.95 4.73
C HIS A 65 -2.26 16.82 3.90
N VAL A 66 -3.02 15.74 4.10
CA VAL A 66 -4.32 15.53 3.43
C VAL A 66 -5.43 15.75 4.44
N HIS A 67 -6.15 16.86 4.29
CA HIS A 67 -7.28 17.24 5.12
C HIS A 67 -8.57 16.66 4.52
N HIS A 68 -9.18 15.70 5.21
CA HIS A 68 -10.34 14.95 4.71
C HIS A 68 -11.69 15.65 4.90
N GLY A 69 -11.76 16.76 5.63
CA GLY A 69 -12.99 17.55 5.85
C GLY A 69 -14.10 16.84 6.64
N LEU A 70 -13.83 15.69 7.24
CA LEU A 70 -14.85 14.83 7.83
C LEU A 70 -15.10 15.08 9.33
N GLN A 71 -14.25 15.84 10.00
CA GLN A 71 -14.30 16.04 11.47
C GLN A 71 -13.84 17.45 11.85
N SER A 72 -14.41 18.02 12.92
CA SER A 72 -13.94 19.28 13.51
C SER A 72 -12.49 19.22 14.03
N ALA A 73 -12.03 18.03 14.40
CA ALA A 73 -10.63 17.80 14.79
C ALA A 73 -9.63 17.95 13.62
N ALA A 74 -10.09 17.95 12.37
CA ALA A 74 -9.20 18.04 11.20
C ALA A 74 -8.43 19.36 11.15
N ASP A 75 -9.04 20.46 11.61
CA ASP A 75 -8.39 21.78 11.70
C ASP A 75 -7.29 21.80 12.79
N ASP A 76 -7.46 21.04 13.87
CA ASP A 76 -6.44 20.89 14.92
C ASP A 76 -5.23 20.11 14.41
N PHE A 77 -5.46 19.09 13.61
CA PHE A 77 -4.40 18.32 12.94
C PHE A 77 -3.62 19.19 11.94
N GLU A 78 -4.32 20.00 11.14
CA GLU A 78 -3.69 20.93 10.18
C GLU A 78 -2.79 21.91 10.92
N ARG A 79 -3.31 22.59 11.96
CA ARG A 79 -2.52 23.53 12.79
C ARG A 79 -1.30 22.89 13.43
N HIS A 80 -1.43 21.64 13.93
CA HIS A 80 -0.29 20.91 14.46
C HIS A 80 0.76 20.63 13.39
N CYS A 81 0.34 20.19 12.19
CA CYS A 81 1.24 19.94 11.06
C CYS A 81 1.95 21.22 10.62
N GLU A 82 1.25 22.36 10.57
CA GLU A 82 1.84 23.66 10.25
C GLU A 82 2.91 24.07 11.26
N ALA A 83 2.60 23.98 12.57
CA ALA A 83 3.54 24.29 13.63
C ALA A 83 4.79 23.39 13.62
N LEU A 84 4.62 22.09 13.39
CA LEU A 84 5.70 21.13 13.27
C LEU A 84 6.61 21.46 12.07
N CYS A 85 6.00 21.67 10.90
CA CYS A 85 6.72 21.98 9.67
C CYS A 85 7.49 23.30 9.75
N ALA A 86 6.90 24.33 10.35
CA ALA A 86 7.57 25.62 10.59
C ALA A 86 8.81 25.43 11.47
N ARG A 87 8.72 24.65 12.54
CA ARG A 87 9.84 24.37 13.46
C ARG A 87 10.95 23.55 12.77
N LEU A 88 10.59 22.60 11.91
CA LEU A 88 11.54 21.79 11.14
C LEU A 88 12.07 22.49 9.88
N GLN A 89 11.57 23.67 9.57
CA GLN A 89 11.87 24.40 8.33
C GLN A 89 11.55 23.56 7.07
N VAL A 90 10.50 22.74 7.13
CA VAL A 90 10.03 21.89 6.03
C VAL A 90 8.82 22.56 5.37
N PRO A 91 8.83 22.79 4.05
CA PRO A 91 7.66 23.30 3.35
C PRO A 91 6.49 22.31 3.45
N LEU A 92 5.29 22.81 3.81
CA LEU A 92 4.07 22.03 3.92
C LEU A 92 3.12 22.37 2.77
N VAL A 93 2.55 21.32 2.16
CA VAL A 93 1.43 21.43 1.22
C VAL A 93 0.21 20.79 1.87
N VAL A 94 -0.86 21.57 2.05
CA VAL A 94 -2.16 21.06 2.55
C VAL A 94 -3.08 20.82 1.36
N GLN A 95 -3.59 19.59 1.25
CA GLN A 95 -4.57 19.19 0.25
C GLN A 95 -5.90 18.88 0.90
N ARG A 96 -6.92 19.69 0.62
CA ARG A 96 -8.30 19.45 1.09
C ARG A 96 -9.02 18.56 0.09
N VAL A 97 -9.58 17.44 0.58
CA VAL A 97 -10.27 16.45 -0.27
C VAL A 97 -11.65 16.12 0.30
N ASP A 98 -12.58 15.86 -0.59
CA ASP A 98 -13.84 15.21 -0.25
C ASP A 98 -13.64 13.69 -0.28
N ALA A 99 -13.64 13.06 0.90
CA ALA A 99 -13.44 11.64 1.08
C ALA A 99 -14.75 10.86 1.29
N ARG A 100 -15.92 11.47 0.97
CA ARG A 100 -17.22 10.79 1.10
C ARG A 100 -17.29 9.59 0.15
N PRO A 101 -17.72 8.41 0.64
CA PRO A 101 -17.83 7.22 -0.19
C PRO A 101 -18.98 7.35 -1.18
N VAL A 102 -18.78 6.84 -2.40
CA VAL A 102 -19.88 6.64 -3.37
C VAL A 102 -20.63 5.35 -3.04
N PRO A 103 -21.92 5.20 -3.47
CA PRO A 103 -22.68 3.97 -3.25
C PRO A 103 -21.90 2.70 -3.64
N GLY A 104 -21.80 1.76 -2.72
CA GLY A 104 -21.07 0.49 -2.89
C GLY A 104 -19.56 0.54 -2.62
N GLN A 105 -19.01 1.68 -2.23
CA GLN A 105 -17.61 1.83 -1.84
C GLN A 105 -17.49 1.89 -0.31
N SER A 106 -16.48 1.20 0.26
CA SER A 106 -16.20 1.35 1.68
C SER A 106 -15.62 2.74 2.00
N PRO A 107 -15.96 3.34 3.16
CA PRO A 107 -15.37 4.63 3.58
C PRO A 107 -13.83 4.60 3.60
N GLU A 108 -13.23 3.49 4.01
CA GLU A 108 -11.77 3.31 4.05
C GLU A 108 -11.16 3.35 2.64
N ASP A 109 -11.79 2.68 1.67
CA ASP A 109 -11.31 2.66 0.28
C ASP A 109 -11.48 4.03 -0.39
N ALA A 110 -12.59 4.75 -0.10
CA ALA A 110 -12.82 6.10 -0.59
C ALA A 110 -11.75 7.06 -0.06
N ALA A 111 -11.52 7.08 1.25
CA ALA A 111 -10.50 7.90 1.89
C ALA A 111 -9.08 7.57 1.38
N ARG A 112 -8.79 6.28 1.17
CA ARG A 112 -7.52 5.84 0.59
C ARG A 112 -7.33 6.34 -0.84
N ALA A 113 -8.34 6.21 -1.70
CA ALA A 113 -8.28 6.69 -3.09
C ALA A 113 -8.11 8.21 -3.15
N ALA A 114 -8.89 8.96 -2.36
CA ALA A 114 -8.79 10.42 -2.25
C ALA A 114 -7.39 10.86 -1.79
N ARG A 115 -6.81 10.16 -0.80
CA ARG A 115 -5.45 10.43 -0.30
C ARG A 115 -4.38 10.27 -1.38
N TYR A 116 -4.39 9.17 -2.14
CA TYR A 116 -3.40 8.98 -3.21
C TYR A 116 -3.54 10.01 -4.33
N LYS A 117 -4.79 10.40 -4.66
CA LYS A 117 -5.05 11.48 -5.62
C LYS A 117 -4.53 12.83 -5.11
N ALA A 118 -4.71 13.11 -3.82
CA ALA A 118 -4.21 14.33 -3.18
C ALA A 118 -2.67 14.39 -3.19
N PHE A 119 -2.01 13.30 -2.86
CA PHE A 119 -0.54 13.24 -2.93
C PHE A 119 -0.04 13.53 -4.35
N TRP A 120 -0.64 12.89 -5.36
CA TRP A 120 -0.26 13.13 -6.75
C TRP A 120 -0.51 14.60 -7.15
N ALA A 121 -1.65 15.17 -6.80
CA ALA A 121 -1.95 16.57 -7.08
C ALA A 121 -0.95 17.51 -6.40
N ALA A 122 -0.58 17.25 -5.14
CA ALA A 122 0.37 18.06 -4.38
C ALA A 122 1.78 18.06 -5.03
N THR A 123 2.21 16.94 -5.60
CA THR A 123 3.52 16.86 -6.27
C THR A 123 3.56 17.61 -7.59
N HIS A 124 2.42 17.79 -8.26
CA HIS A 124 2.31 18.50 -9.54
C HIS A 124 1.90 19.97 -9.40
N ALA A 125 1.16 20.32 -8.36
CA ALA A 125 0.75 21.70 -8.07
C ALA A 125 1.89 22.56 -7.51
N SER A 126 2.89 21.93 -6.92
CA SER A 126 4.05 22.64 -6.39
C SER A 126 4.91 23.16 -7.56
N GLN A 127 4.89 24.46 -7.79
CA GLN A 127 5.84 25.16 -8.68
C GLN A 127 7.26 25.19 -8.09
N ALA A 128 7.47 24.50 -6.96
CA ALA A 128 8.77 24.43 -6.31
C ALA A 128 9.75 23.61 -7.14
N GLN A 129 10.77 24.24 -7.61
CA GLN A 129 11.94 23.60 -8.23
C GLN A 129 12.93 23.22 -7.12
N PRO A 130 13.49 22.01 -7.13
CA PRO A 130 13.26 20.90 -8.06
C PRO A 130 11.97 20.12 -7.74
N ALA A 131 11.42 19.44 -8.76
CA ALA A 131 10.22 18.62 -8.64
C ALA A 131 10.44 17.43 -7.70
N ILE A 132 9.40 17.07 -6.92
CA ILE A 132 9.41 15.90 -6.03
C ILE A 132 9.66 14.62 -6.84
N GLN A 133 10.63 13.81 -6.41
CA GLN A 133 11.00 12.55 -7.06
C GLN A 133 10.39 11.34 -6.36
N SER A 134 10.18 11.42 -5.04
CA SER A 134 9.65 10.31 -4.26
C SER A 134 8.71 10.75 -3.15
N ILE A 135 7.90 9.80 -2.67
CA ILE A 135 6.95 10.00 -1.56
C ILE A 135 7.18 8.90 -0.51
N ALA A 136 7.31 9.28 0.75
CA ALA A 136 7.38 8.36 1.88
C ALA A 136 6.12 8.41 2.75
N LEU A 137 5.64 7.23 3.13
CA LEU A 137 4.50 7.02 4.01
C LEU A 137 4.91 6.24 5.25
N ALA A 138 4.34 6.59 6.40
CA ALA A 138 4.75 6.10 7.70
C ALA A 138 4.04 4.81 8.17
N GLN A 139 3.53 3.97 7.23
CA GLN A 139 3.01 2.67 7.64
C GLN A 139 4.14 1.84 8.26
N HIS A 140 3.81 1.13 9.35
CA HIS A 140 4.77 0.41 10.18
C HIS A 140 4.40 -1.08 10.34
N ALA A 141 5.13 -1.83 11.18
CA ALA A 141 4.97 -3.27 11.30
C ALA A 141 3.57 -3.70 11.75
N ASP A 142 2.95 -2.97 12.67
CA ASP A 142 1.58 -3.29 13.10
C ASP A 142 0.57 -3.11 11.95
N ASP A 143 0.69 -2.06 11.12
CA ASP A 143 -0.15 -1.86 9.93
C ASP A 143 0.02 -2.98 8.91
N GLN A 144 1.23 -3.53 8.79
CA GLN A 144 1.52 -4.67 7.92
C GLN A 144 0.81 -5.93 8.41
N VAL A 145 0.87 -6.20 9.71
CA VAL A 145 0.15 -7.31 10.36
C VAL A 145 -1.36 -7.14 10.19
N GLU A 146 -1.90 -5.95 10.46
CA GLU A 146 -3.33 -5.65 10.26
C GLU A 146 -3.75 -5.93 8.81
N THR A 147 -2.94 -5.51 7.85
CA THR A 147 -3.22 -5.72 6.42
C THR A 147 -3.23 -7.19 6.05
N LEU A 148 -2.28 -7.97 6.58
CA LEU A 148 -2.22 -9.42 6.36
C LEU A 148 -3.42 -10.13 6.99
N LEU A 149 -3.80 -9.80 8.23
CA LEU A 149 -4.96 -10.37 8.92
C LEU A 149 -6.27 -10.06 8.17
N LEU A 150 -6.43 -8.84 7.67
CA LEU A 150 -7.57 -8.47 6.82
C LEU A 150 -7.58 -9.25 5.51
N ALA A 151 -6.43 -9.50 4.89
CA ALA A 151 -6.33 -10.30 3.69
C ALA A 151 -6.73 -11.75 3.96
N LEU A 152 -6.23 -12.36 5.04
CA LEU A 152 -6.59 -13.71 5.47
C LEU A 152 -8.08 -13.83 5.77
N SER A 153 -8.67 -12.89 6.51
CA SER A 153 -10.10 -12.91 6.85
C SER A 153 -11.04 -12.82 5.65
N ARG A 154 -10.54 -12.29 4.52
CA ARG A 154 -11.27 -12.17 3.25
C ARG A 154 -10.99 -13.32 2.27
N GLY A 155 -10.20 -14.31 2.67
CA GLY A 155 -9.80 -15.42 1.78
C GLY A 155 -8.93 -14.96 0.62
N ALA A 156 -8.04 -14.00 0.85
CA ALA A 156 -7.17 -13.47 -0.20
C ALA A 156 -6.20 -14.54 -0.73
N GLY A 157 -5.97 -14.53 -2.05
CA GLY A 157 -4.90 -15.30 -2.67
C GLY A 157 -3.50 -14.68 -2.44
N VAL A 158 -2.48 -15.30 -3.02
CA VAL A 158 -1.06 -14.96 -2.80
C VAL A 158 -0.78 -13.45 -2.94
N ALA A 159 -1.31 -12.80 -3.98
CA ALA A 159 -1.15 -11.37 -4.20
C ALA A 159 -1.73 -10.48 -3.07
N GLY A 160 -2.80 -10.92 -2.42
CA GLY A 160 -3.36 -10.21 -1.26
C GLY A 160 -2.57 -10.46 0.02
N LEU A 161 -2.01 -11.66 0.16
CA LEU A 161 -1.16 -12.05 1.30
C LEU A 161 0.23 -11.37 1.24
N ALA A 162 0.63 -10.84 0.10
CA ALA A 162 1.82 -9.98 -0.04
C ALA A 162 1.73 -8.68 0.78
N ALA A 163 0.55 -8.33 1.26
CA ALA A 163 0.24 -7.15 2.07
C ALA A 163 0.74 -5.83 1.42
N MET A 164 1.48 -4.98 2.13
CA MET A 164 1.96 -3.71 1.59
C MET A 164 3.43 -3.83 1.13
N PRO A 165 3.77 -3.40 -0.11
CA PRO A 165 5.17 -3.29 -0.53
C PRO A 165 5.88 -2.16 0.23
N ASP A 166 7.17 -2.30 0.44
CA ASP A 166 8.05 -1.26 1.00
C ASP A 166 8.40 -0.18 -0.03
N HIS A 167 8.44 -0.56 -1.32
CA HIS A 167 8.68 0.32 -2.46
C HIS A 167 7.78 -0.06 -3.64
N TRP A 168 7.27 0.94 -4.36
CA TRP A 168 6.56 0.75 -5.64
C TRP A 168 6.58 2.05 -6.45
N GLN A 169 6.37 1.94 -7.76
CA GLN A 169 6.21 3.08 -8.65
C GLN A 169 4.73 3.32 -8.98
N ARG A 170 4.34 4.58 -9.00
CA ARG A 170 3.01 5.01 -9.42
C ARG A 170 3.04 6.41 -9.99
N HIS A 171 2.50 6.58 -11.21
CA HIS A 171 2.46 7.87 -11.92
C HIS A 171 3.83 8.55 -12.04
N GLY A 172 4.88 7.78 -12.28
CA GLY A 172 6.25 8.29 -12.45
C GLY A 172 6.96 8.70 -11.17
N LEU A 173 6.36 8.47 -10.00
CA LEU A 173 6.96 8.73 -8.68
C LEU A 173 7.30 7.43 -7.97
N ASP A 174 8.41 7.45 -7.24
CA ASP A 174 8.78 6.39 -6.32
C ASP A 174 8.06 6.57 -4.98
N TRP A 175 7.41 5.51 -4.51
CA TRP A 175 6.70 5.48 -3.25
C TRP A 175 7.38 4.54 -2.28
N HIS A 176 7.50 4.95 -1.02
CA HIS A 176 8.23 4.19 -0.01
C HIS A 176 7.43 4.05 1.28
N ARG A 177 7.63 2.93 1.97
CA ARG A 177 7.22 2.68 3.36
C ARG A 177 8.42 2.18 4.16
N PRO A 178 9.33 3.08 4.55
CA PRO A 178 10.58 2.67 5.17
C PRO A 178 10.40 2.00 6.55
N LEU A 179 9.23 2.17 7.17
CA LEU A 179 8.95 1.74 8.54
C LEU A 179 8.22 0.40 8.66
N LEU A 180 7.98 -0.34 7.56
CA LEU A 180 7.20 -1.60 7.58
C LEU A 180 7.77 -2.70 8.49
N ARG A 181 9.00 -2.55 8.99
CA ARG A 181 9.65 -3.49 9.91
C ARG A 181 9.89 -2.89 11.29
N VAL A 182 9.39 -1.69 11.56
CA VAL A 182 9.51 -0.97 12.83
C VAL A 182 8.18 -1.05 13.57
N ALA A 183 8.19 -1.39 14.84
CA ALA A 183 6.97 -1.40 15.64
C ALA A 183 6.50 0.04 15.93
N GLY A 184 5.19 0.30 15.92
CA GLY A 184 4.65 1.62 16.21
C GLY A 184 5.03 2.14 17.62
N ALA A 185 5.25 1.23 18.58
CA ALA A 185 5.76 1.58 19.91
C ALA A 185 7.18 2.18 19.88
N GLU A 186 8.04 1.72 18.96
CA GLU A 186 9.40 2.26 18.81
C GLU A 186 9.38 3.70 18.27
N LEU A 187 8.45 4.01 17.36
CA LEU A 187 8.28 5.36 16.83
C LEU A 187 7.85 6.35 17.91
N ARG A 188 6.91 5.94 18.77
CA ARG A 188 6.47 6.75 19.91
C ARG A 188 7.59 6.95 20.92
N ALA A 189 8.32 5.88 21.28
CA ALA A 189 9.46 5.97 22.19
C ALA A 189 10.55 6.89 21.65
N TRP A 190 10.81 6.85 20.35
CA TRP A 190 11.79 7.72 19.70
C TRP A 190 11.39 9.21 19.76
N LEU A 191 10.10 9.53 19.55
CA LEU A 191 9.56 10.89 19.68
C LEU A 191 9.58 11.35 21.14
N GLN A 192 9.17 10.50 22.10
CA GLN A 192 9.18 10.79 23.52
C GLN A 192 10.59 11.13 24.03
N ALA A 193 11.60 10.38 23.60
CA ALA A 193 12.99 10.64 23.96
C ALA A 193 13.50 12.02 23.46
N ARG A 194 12.83 12.60 22.45
CA ARG A 194 13.09 13.95 21.92
C ARG A 194 12.21 15.04 22.52
N GLY A 195 11.28 14.69 23.38
CA GLY A 195 10.28 15.61 23.93
C GLY A 195 9.27 16.09 22.89
N GLU A 196 9.12 15.34 21.79
CA GLU A 196 8.24 15.70 20.70
C GLU A 196 6.79 15.30 20.97
N ARG A 197 5.87 16.16 20.49
CA ARG A 197 4.43 15.95 20.61
C ARG A 197 3.82 15.55 19.28
N TRP A 198 2.73 14.81 19.33
CA TRP A 198 1.90 14.44 18.20
C TRP A 198 0.42 14.52 18.59
N VAL A 199 -0.47 14.45 17.62
CA VAL A 199 -1.91 14.42 17.86
C VAL A 199 -2.41 12.98 17.83
N GLU A 200 -3.21 12.63 18.84
CA GLU A 200 -3.93 11.34 18.85
C GLU A 200 -5.31 11.54 18.20
N ASP A 201 -5.61 10.77 17.17
CA ASP A 201 -6.92 10.79 16.53
C ASP A 201 -7.93 10.02 17.41
N PRO A 202 -8.98 10.68 17.93
CA PRO A 202 -10.00 10.01 18.74
C PRO A 202 -10.68 8.86 18.00
N SER A 203 -10.76 8.92 16.67
CA SER A 203 -11.35 7.85 15.86
C SER A 203 -10.55 6.54 15.90
N ASN A 204 -9.28 6.57 16.31
CA ASN A 204 -8.46 5.36 16.49
C ASN A 204 -9.00 4.41 17.59
N GLN A 205 -9.84 4.92 18.50
CA GLN A 205 -10.48 4.12 19.54
C GLN A 205 -11.84 3.54 19.11
N ASP A 206 -12.35 3.95 17.95
CA ASP A 206 -13.66 3.51 17.46
C ASP A 206 -13.57 2.09 16.84
N GLU A 207 -13.99 1.10 17.64
CA GLU A 207 -13.98 -0.31 17.23
C GLU A 207 -15.02 -0.68 16.15
N ARG A 208 -15.85 0.25 15.67
CA ARG A 208 -16.67 0.02 14.47
C ARG A 208 -15.77 -0.21 13.25
N TYR A 209 -14.59 0.37 13.24
CA TYR A 209 -13.58 0.11 12.20
C TYR A 209 -12.82 -1.18 12.48
N THR A 210 -12.77 -2.07 11.51
CA THR A 210 -12.15 -3.39 11.65
C THR A 210 -10.67 -3.32 12.03
N ARG A 211 -9.91 -2.35 11.51
CA ARG A 211 -8.51 -2.14 11.87
C ARG A 211 -8.34 -1.80 13.35
N ASN A 212 -9.20 -0.94 13.89
CA ASN A 212 -9.15 -0.58 15.30
C ASN A 212 -9.49 -1.79 16.19
N ARG A 213 -10.46 -2.63 15.78
CA ARG A 213 -10.74 -3.91 16.50
C ARG A 213 -9.53 -4.85 16.49
N ILE A 214 -8.85 -5.00 15.35
CA ILE A 214 -7.63 -5.83 15.27
C ILE A 214 -6.59 -5.28 16.23
N ARG A 215 -6.35 -3.97 16.21
CA ARG A 215 -5.36 -3.30 17.05
C ARG A 215 -5.67 -3.43 18.54
N ALA A 216 -6.93 -3.22 18.92
CA ALA A 216 -7.34 -3.26 20.33
C ALA A 216 -7.47 -4.67 20.89
N ARG A 217 -7.97 -5.63 20.12
CA ARG A 217 -8.34 -6.95 20.62
C ARG A 217 -7.43 -8.08 20.18
N LEU A 218 -6.87 -8.01 18.97
CA LEU A 218 -6.15 -9.15 18.38
C LEU A 218 -4.63 -9.01 18.52
N LEU A 219 -4.07 -7.81 18.27
CA LEU A 219 -2.62 -7.62 18.39
C LEU A 219 -2.07 -7.93 19.79
N PRO A 220 -2.72 -7.56 20.91
CA PRO A 220 -2.26 -7.95 22.24
C PRO A 220 -2.23 -9.46 22.47
N VAL A 221 -3.23 -10.18 21.94
CA VAL A 221 -3.29 -11.65 22.04
C VAL A 221 -2.20 -12.29 21.19
N LEU A 222 -1.96 -11.77 20.00
CA LEU A 222 -0.85 -12.23 19.15
C LEU A 222 0.51 -11.96 19.79
N GLU A 223 0.68 -10.84 20.46
CA GLU A 223 1.93 -10.50 21.16
C GLU A 223 2.19 -11.45 22.33
N ALA A 224 1.15 -11.79 23.10
CA ALA A 224 1.27 -12.76 24.19
C ALA A 224 1.57 -14.17 23.68
N ALA A 225 0.93 -14.60 22.57
CA ALA A 225 1.08 -15.95 22.03
C ALA A 225 2.33 -16.10 21.15
N PHE A 226 2.69 -15.07 20.40
CA PHE A 226 3.77 -15.06 19.40
C PHE A 226 4.59 -13.77 19.49
N PRO A 227 5.46 -13.57 20.46
CA PRO A 227 6.17 -12.29 20.70
C PRO A 227 6.89 -11.71 19.47
N ALA A 228 7.33 -12.58 18.54
CA ALA A 228 8.01 -12.17 17.31
C ALA A 228 7.07 -11.96 16.11
N PHE A 229 5.75 -11.88 16.32
CA PHE A 229 4.78 -11.83 15.19
C PHE A 229 4.99 -10.61 14.26
N ARG A 230 5.46 -9.48 14.80
CA ARG A 230 5.78 -8.28 14.01
C ARG A 230 6.94 -8.48 13.04
N ASP A 231 7.76 -9.51 13.24
CA ASP A 231 8.84 -9.89 12.32
C ASP A 231 8.43 -11.05 11.42
N THR A 232 7.73 -12.03 11.97
CA THR A 232 7.42 -13.27 11.24
C THR A 232 6.29 -13.10 10.24
N PHE A 233 5.26 -12.31 10.54
CA PHE A 233 4.13 -12.03 9.63
C PHE A 233 4.57 -11.22 8.41
N PRO A 234 5.32 -10.09 8.55
CA PRO A 234 5.87 -9.40 7.38
C PRO A 234 6.83 -10.26 6.55
N ARG A 235 7.57 -11.20 7.18
CA ARG A 235 8.41 -12.15 6.44
C ARG A 235 7.56 -13.08 5.59
N SER A 236 6.48 -13.63 6.13
CA SER A 236 5.54 -14.47 5.37
C SER A 236 4.89 -13.69 4.22
N ALA A 237 4.52 -12.42 4.46
CA ALA A 237 4.03 -11.52 3.41
C ALA A 237 5.10 -11.29 2.31
N GLY A 238 6.38 -11.17 2.69
CA GLY A 238 7.48 -11.07 1.74
C GLY A 238 7.62 -12.32 0.86
N HIS A 239 7.47 -13.53 1.43
CA HIS A 239 7.44 -14.77 0.63
C HIS A 239 6.23 -14.81 -0.33
N ALA A 240 5.07 -14.35 0.13
CA ALA A 240 3.89 -14.22 -0.74
C ALA A 240 4.12 -13.19 -1.86
N ALA A 241 4.83 -12.08 -1.59
CA ALA A 241 5.18 -11.11 -2.61
C ALA A 241 6.06 -11.72 -3.70
N GLN A 242 7.14 -12.42 -3.33
CA GLN A 242 8.02 -13.13 -4.29
C GLN A 242 7.25 -14.16 -5.12
N ALA A 243 6.38 -14.95 -4.48
CA ALA A 243 5.54 -15.91 -5.21
C ALA A 243 4.56 -15.18 -6.17
N SER A 244 4.02 -14.03 -5.77
CA SER A 244 3.13 -13.23 -6.62
C SER A 244 3.86 -12.65 -7.84
N GLU A 245 5.11 -12.20 -7.69
CA GLU A 245 5.96 -11.74 -8.79
C GLU A 245 6.21 -12.86 -9.79
N LEU A 246 6.62 -14.05 -9.32
CA LEU A 246 6.81 -15.22 -10.19
C LEU A 246 5.53 -15.61 -10.94
N LEU A 247 4.37 -15.60 -10.26
CA LEU A 247 3.08 -15.87 -10.89
C LEU A 247 2.74 -14.82 -11.96
N LEU A 248 3.14 -13.57 -11.75
CA LEU A 248 2.97 -12.49 -12.73
C LEU A 248 3.83 -12.72 -13.98
N GLU A 249 5.10 -13.07 -13.81
CA GLU A 249 6.00 -13.40 -14.92
C GLU A 249 5.48 -14.57 -15.75
N VAL A 250 5.05 -15.65 -15.09
CA VAL A 250 4.44 -16.81 -15.78
C VAL A 250 3.17 -16.40 -16.53
N ALA A 251 2.33 -15.53 -15.92
CA ALA A 251 1.11 -15.08 -16.59
C ALA A 251 1.39 -14.20 -17.82
N GLN A 252 2.44 -13.39 -17.80
CA GLN A 252 2.88 -12.60 -18.95
C GLN A 252 3.37 -13.50 -20.10
N GLN A 253 4.21 -14.50 -19.82
CA GLN A 253 4.66 -15.49 -20.81
C GLN A 253 3.47 -16.26 -21.41
N ASP A 254 2.52 -16.68 -20.55
CA ASP A 254 1.32 -17.36 -21.00
C ASP A 254 0.45 -16.44 -21.89
N LEU A 255 0.36 -15.15 -21.54
CA LEU A 255 -0.43 -14.20 -22.32
C LEU A 255 0.15 -13.98 -23.73
N GLU A 256 1.48 -13.98 -23.87
CA GLU A 256 2.15 -13.94 -25.19
C GLU A 256 1.77 -15.16 -26.03
N THR A 257 1.70 -16.34 -25.40
CA THR A 257 1.36 -17.61 -26.07
C THR A 257 -0.12 -17.68 -26.45
N VAL A 258 -1.03 -17.30 -25.53
CA VAL A 258 -2.48 -17.41 -25.77
C VAL A 258 -3.02 -16.25 -26.61
N GLY A 259 -2.31 -15.12 -26.64
CA GLY A 259 -2.68 -13.90 -27.38
C GLY A 259 -3.58 -12.96 -26.58
N LEU A 260 -3.79 -11.77 -27.15
CA LEU A 260 -4.64 -10.70 -26.56
C LEU A 260 -5.60 -10.18 -27.63
N PRO A 261 -6.90 -10.47 -27.57
CA PRO A 261 -7.59 -11.30 -26.57
C PRO A 261 -7.22 -12.80 -26.66
N PRO A 262 -7.37 -13.55 -25.54
CA PRO A 262 -6.93 -14.94 -25.45
C PRO A 262 -7.64 -15.87 -26.43
N ARG A 263 -6.88 -16.74 -27.12
CA ARG A 263 -7.41 -17.80 -27.99
C ARG A 263 -7.79 -19.03 -27.18
N LEU A 264 -8.98 -19.56 -27.43
CA LEU A 264 -9.56 -20.65 -26.64
C LEU A 264 -8.70 -21.92 -26.70
N SER A 265 -8.26 -22.31 -27.91
CA SER A 265 -7.43 -23.52 -28.09
C SER A 265 -6.08 -23.40 -27.40
N ALA A 266 -5.47 -22.22 -27.40
CA ALA A 266 -4.21 -21.97 -26.73
C ALA A 266 -4.38 -21.97 -25.19
N LEU A 267 -5.50 -21.44 -24.68
CA LEU A 267 -5.84 -21.59 -23.25
C LEU A 267 -6.02 -23.05 -22.86
N GLN A 268 -6.76 -23.84 -23.67
CA GLN A 268 -7.00 -25.26 -23.40
C GLN A 268 -5.71 -26.11 -23.39
N ALA A 269 -4.65 -25.66 -24.08
CA ALA A 269 -3.34 -26.31 -24.06
C ALA A 269 -2.56 -26.07 -22.73
N LEU A 270 -2.92 -25.05 -21.97
CA LEU A 270 -2.32 -24.78 -20.66
C LEU A 270 -2.92 -25.69 -19.57
N SER A 271 -2.15 -25.98 -18.54
CA SER A 271 -2.69 -26.59 -17.33
C SER A 271 -3.75 -25.70 -16.67
N ARG A 272 -4.71 -26.29 -15.96
CA ARG A 272 -5.81 -25.55 -15.30
C ARG A 272 -5.31 -24.41 -14.39
N VAL A 273 -4.18 -24.62 -13.69
CA VAL A 273 -3.60 -23.59 -12.81
C VAL A 273 -2.98 -22.44 -13.60
N ARG A 274 -2.35 -22.71 -14.74
CA ARG A 274 -1.84 -21.68 -15.66
C ARG A 274 -2.98 -20.91 -16.34
N GLN A 275 -4.05 -21.61 -16.77
CA GLN A 275 -5.27 -20.96 -17.27
C GLN A 275 -5.83 -19.98 -16.22
N ALA A 276 -5.96 -20.40 -14.97
CA ALA A 276 -6.44 -19.55 -13.89
C ALA A 276 -5.56 -18.31 -13.67
N ASN A 277 -4.25 -18.47 -13.72
CA ASN A 277 -3.28 -17.40 -13.53
C ASN A 277 -3.34 -16.38 -14.68
N VAL A 278 -3.26 -16.82 -15.93
CA VAL A 278 -3.27 -15.94 -17.10
C VAL A 278 -4.62 -15.21 -17.25
N LEU A 279 -5.75 -15.87 -16.95
CA LEU A 279 -7.07 -15.24 -17.01
C LEU A 279 -7.24 -14.15 -15.95
N ARG A 280 -6.76 -14.35 -14.72
CA ARG A 280 -6.73 -13.29 -13.70
C ARG A 280 -5.87 -12.11 -14.13
N HIS A 281 -4.70 -12.40 -14.70
CA HIS A 281 -3.78 -11.38 -15.18
C HIS A 281 -4.40 -10.57 -16.33
N TRP A 282 -4.92 -11.24 -17.36
CA TRP A 282 -5.60 -10.61 -18.49
C TRP A 282 -6.74 -9.70 -18.06
N LEU A 283 -7.66 -10.21 -17.22
CA LEU A 283 -8.83 -9.45 -16.75
C LEU A 283 -8.42 -8.23 -15.92
N ARG A 284 -7.38 -8.36 -15.11
CA ARG A 284 -6.87 -7.23 -14.31
C ARG A 284 -6.18 -6.18 -15.18
N GLN A 285 -5.30 -6.61 -16.08
CA GLN A 285 -4.47 -5.70 -16.87
C GLN A 285 -5.29 -4.98 -17.95
N ALA A 286 -6.08 -5.73 -18.74
CA ALA A 286 -6.81 -5.19 -19.87
C ALA A 286 -8.15 -4.54 -19.49
N HIS A 287 -8.79 -5.00 -18.40
CA HIS A 287 -10.17 -4.61 -18.06
C HIS A 287 -10.35 -4.09 -16.64
N GLN A 288 -9.26 -3.92 -15.87
CA GLN A 288 -9.28 -3.41 -14.49
C GLN A 288 -10.28 -4.15 -13.59
N THR A 289 -10.47 -5.45 -13.85
CA THR A 289 -11.42 -6.28 -13.12
C THR A 289 -10.78 -7.59 -12.64
N THR A 290 -11.29 -8.16 -11.56
CA THR A 290 -10.79 -9.42 -10.99
C THR A 290 -11.97 -10.36 -10.77
N PRO A 291 -11.93 -11.59 -11.29
CA PRO A 291 -12.98 -12.58 -11.04
C PRO A 291 -12.95 -13.05 -9.58
N THR A 292 -14.12 -13.33 -9.01
CA THR A 292 -14.20 -14.10 -7.78
C THR A 292 -13.76 -15.55 -8.02
N ALA A 293 -13.48 -16.30 -6.95
CA ALA A 293 -13.11 -17.71 -7.07
C ALA A 293 -14.18 -18.53 -7.80
N ALA A 294 -15.47 -18.26 -7.51
CA ALA A 294 -16.60 -18.92 -8.16
C ALA A 294 -16.69 -18.57 -9.65
N GLN A 295 -16.58 -17.27 -10.00
CA GLN A 295 -16.61 -16.82 -11.39
C GLN A 295 -15.47 -17.42 -12.21
N LEU A 296 -14.25 -17.45 -11.66
CA LEU A 296 -13.12 -18.06 -12.33
C LEU A 296 -13.28 -19.57 -12.48
N GLY A 297 -13.75 -20.25 -11.44
CA GLY A 297 -14.01 -21.69 -11.46
C GLY A 297 -15.00 -22.07 -12.58
N GLU A 298 -16.09 -21.32 -12.70
CA GLU A 298 -17.08 -21.50 -13.76
C GLU A 298 -16.51 -21.21 -15.15
N LEU A 299 -15.76 -20.11 -15.30
CA LEU A 299 -15.11 -19.78 -16.56
C LEU A 299 -14.17 -20.91 -17.02
N LEU A 300 -13.34 -21.43 -16.11
CA LEU A 300 -12.43 -22.55 -16.40
C LEU A 300 -13.19 -23.82 -16.79
N SER A 301 -14.33 -24.08 -16.17
CA SER A 301 -15.16 -25.24 -16.50
C SER A 301 -15.80 -25.10 -17.88
N GLN A 302 -16.29 -23.90 -18.24
CA GLN A 302 -16.83 -23.64 -19.58
C GLN A 302 -15.75 -23.66 -20.66
N ILE A 303 -14.53 -23.18 -20.38
CA ILE A 303 -13.40 -23.30 -21.31
C ILE A 303 -13.08 -24.79 -21.57
N ALA A 304 -13.03 -25.62 -20.52
CA ALA A 304 -12.73 -27.06 -20.65
C ALA A 304 -13.82 -27.80 -21.45
N ALA A 305 -15.11 -27.44 -21.21
CA ALA A 305 -16.25 -28.04 -21.90
C ALA A 305 -16.38 -27.56 -23.37
N CYS A 306 -15.64 -26.53 -23.79
CA CYS A 306 -15.78 -25.91 -25.10
C CYS A 306 -15.07 -26.71 -26.20
N THR A 307 -15.63 -27.84 -26.57
CA THR A 307 -15.10 -28.76 -27.60
C THR A 307 -15.70 -28.57 -28.99
N THR A 308 -16.81 -27.83 -29.12
CA THR A 308 -17.52 -27.58 -30.38
C THR A 308 -17.63 -26.12 -30.74
N ARG A 309 -17.87 -25.82 -32.05
CA ARG A 309 -18.05 -24.44 -32.50
C ARG A 309 -19.30 -23.75 -31.93
N GLY A 310 -20.33 -24.51 -31.56
CA GLY A 310 -21.60 -23.99 -31.03
C GLY A 310 -21.61 -23.74 -29.52
N HIS A 311 -20.58 -24.17 -28.79
CA HIS A 311 -20.53 -23.96 -27.33
C HIS A 311 -20.38 -22.46 -26.98
N ARG A 312 -21.25 -21.96 -26.13
CA ARG A 312 -21.25 -20.54 -25.71
C ARG A 312 -20.60 -20.41 -24.35
N ILE A 313 -19.75 -19.40 -24.19
CA ILE A 313 -19.22 -18.94 -22.89
C ILE A 313 -19.86 -17.59 -22.62
N HIS A 314 -20.47 -17.42 -21.43
CA HIS A 314 -21.12 -16.18 -21.02
C HIS A 314 -21.10 -16.08 -19.50
N ILE A 315 -20.05 -15.47 -18.94
CA ILE A 315 -19.80 -15.40 -17.50
C ILE A 315 -19.68 -13.95 -17.05
N LYS A 316 -20.46 -13.56 -16.04
CA LYS A 316 -20.33 -12.26 -15.39
C LYS A 316 -19.03 -12.19 -14.61
N VAL A 317 -18.18 -11.20 -14.90
CA VAL A 317 -16.94 -10.91 -14.18
C VAL A 317 -16.85 -9.42 -13.89
N GLY A 318 -16.90 -9.06 -12.62
CA GLY A 318 -16.95 -7.67 -12.21
C GLY A 318 -18.19 -6.96 -12.75
N ARG A 319 -17.98 -5.84 -13.47
CA ARG A 319 -19.07 -5.06 -14.10
C ARG A 319 -19.43 -5.53 -15.51
N GLY A 320 -18.69 -6.48 -16.06
CA GLY A 320 -18.86 -6.93 -17.44
C GLY A 320 -19.03 -8.43 -17.56
N LEU A 321 -18.92 -8.91 -18.78
CA LEU A 321 -19.16 -10.29 -19.20
C LEU A 321 -17.94 -10.81 -19.97
N VAL A 322 -17.49 -12.02 -19.63
CA VAL A 322 -16.57 -12.79 -20.48
C VAL A 322 -17.40 -13.63 -21.44
N VAL A 323 -17.18 -13.49 -22.72
CA VAL A 323 -17.90 -14.21 -23.78
C VAL A 323 -16.93 -14.84 -24.76
N ARG A 324 -17.40 -15.87 -25.46
CA ARG A 324 -16.72 -16.44 -26.61
C ARG A 324 -17.19 -15.76 -27.90
N GLU A 325 -16.25 -15.22 -28.67
CA GLU A 325 -16.45 -14.77 -30.04
C GLU A 325 -15.56 -15.59 -31.01
N GLY A 326 -16.16 -16.54 -31.69
CA GLY A 326 -15.44 -17.44 -32.59
C GLY A 326 -14.40 -18.27 -31.82
N VAL A 327 -13.12 -18.00 -32.03
CA VAL A 327 -12.00 -18.69 -31.37
C VAL A 327 -11.41 -17.92 -30.18
N LEU A 328 -11.93 -16.72 -29.89
CA LEU A 328 -11.38 -15.79 -28.89
C LEU A 328 -12.30 -15.70 -27.66
N LEU A 329 -11.69 -15.41 -26.51
CA LEU A 329 -12.41 -14.91 -25.33
C LEU A 329 -12.34 -13.38 -25.34
N ARG A 330 -13.50 -12.73 -25.14
CA ARG A 330 -13.58 -11.28 -24.96
C ARG A 330 -14.26 -10.93 -23.64
N TRP A 331 -13.93 -9.78 -23.13
CA TRP A 331 -14.64 -9.16 -22.01
C TRP A 331 -15.22 -7.84 -22.50
N TYR A 332 -16.46 -7.55 -22.16
CA TYR A 332 -17.11 -6.28 -22.43
C TYR A 332 -17.99 -5.85 -21.26
N ASN A 333 -18.19 -4.56 -21.14
CA ASN A 333 -19.10 -3.96 -20.17
C ASN A 333 -20.34 -3.51 -20.98
N PRO A 334 -21.54 -4.13 -20.75
CA PRO A 334 -22.76 -3.81 -21.48
C PRO A 334 -23.28 -2.41 -21.20
#